data_aad778106c53f14075c7663d5be20f84
#
_entry.id   aad778106c53f14075c7663d5be20f84
#
_cell.length_a   1.000
_cell.length_b   1.000
_cell.length_c   1.000
_cell.angle_alpha   90.00
_cell.angle_beta   90.00
_cell.angle_gamma   90.00
#
_symmetry.space_group_name_H-M   'P 1'
#
loop_
_entity.id
_entity.type
_entity.pdbx_description
1 polymer ?
#
loop_
_entity_poly.entity_id
_entity_poly.type
_entity_poly.pdbx_seq_one_letter_code
_entity_poly.pdbx_strand_id
1 'polypeptide(L)'
;MISLLSWRALAQGSVVLVPLLSLASPGWLKLSGMEPAWAVLWLLPLSLLEDRPGALFAALTAGLLLDALHPGPISLLPGLVSLAWWWSGLARRSLPRNSLILGLLALLGTAWLDLTLLLQWMLQSWRAGEATPTLAEGMASSSPLLRQAGPEAALLAEPLWHRHDLLLTGVPMLLAQTLITALLAPVLCSLLLLRWRRVAELRG
;
A
#
# COMPACT_ATOMS: atom_id res chain seq x y z
N MET A 1 -18.98 27.08 -9.77
CA MET A 1 -19.31 25.73 -9.23
C MET A 1 -18.88 24.58 -10.14
N ILE A 2 -18.99 24.69 -11.46
CA ILE A 2 -18.59 23.62 -12.43
C ILE A 2 -17.07 23.40 -12.46
N SER A 3 -16.25 24.42 -12.20
CA SER A 3 -14.77 24.32 -12.24
C SER A 3 -14.16 23.52 -11.10
N LEU A 4 -14.76 23.55 -9.91
CA LEU A 4 -14.32 22.76 -8.75
C LEU A 4 -14.56 21.26 -8.92
N LEU A 5 -15.66 20.90 -9.60
CA LEU A 5 -15.96 19.49 -9.92
C LEU A 5 -14.93 18.91 -10.89
N SER A 6 -14.40 19.69 -11.81
CA SER A 6 -13.51 19.19 -12.86
C SER A 6 -12.08 18.90 -12.36
N TRP A 7 -11.53 19.70 -11.42
CA TRP A 7 -10.20 19.39 -10.89
C TRP A 7 -10.20 18.21 -9.91
N ARG A 8 -11.27 18.08 -9.11
CA ARG A 8 -11.49 16.91 -8.25
C ARG A 8 -11.62 15.64 -9.08
N ALA A 9 -12.37 15.69 -10.17
CA ALA A 9 -12.49 14.56 -11.10
C ALA A 9 -11.14 14.20 -11.74
N LEU A 10 -10.30 15.19 -12.08
CA LEU A 10 -8.94 14.95 -12.59
C LEU A 10 -8.01 14.37 -11.52
N ALA A 11 -8.04 14.90 -10.31
CA ALA A 11 -7.25 14.39 -9.20
C ALA A 11 -7.66 12.97 -8.81
N GLN A 12 -8.95 12.69 -8.74
CA GLN A 12 -9.49 11.35 -8.48
C GLN A 12 -9.28 10.41 -9.67
N GLY A 13 -9.43 10.87 -10.90
CA GLY A 13 -9.14 10.08 -12.10
C GLY A 13 -7.67 9.67 -12.22
N SER A 14 -6.76 10.46 -11.63
CA SER A 14 -5.34 10.13 -11.58
C SER A 14 -5.02 8.92 -10.69
N VAL A 15 -5.97 8.39 -9.92
CA VAL A 15 -5.80 7.14 -9.15
C VAL A 15 -5.41 5.96 -10.03
N VAL A 16 -5.86 5.94 -11.28
CA VAL A 16 -5.50 4.91 -12.25
C VAL A 16 -4.00 4.89 -12.57
N LEU A 17 -3.31 6.01 -12.36
CA LEU A 17 -1.84 6.07 -12.54
C LEU A 17 -1.10 5.26 -11.48
N VAL A 18 -1.66 5.07 -10.30
CA VAL A 18 -1.01 4.32 -9.20
C VAL A 18 -0.69 2.88 -9.61
N PRO A 19 -1.67 2.06 -10.04
CA PRO A 19 -1.38 0.71 -10.51
C PRO A 19 -0.52 0.69 -11.78
N LEU A 20 -0.71 1.65 -12.69
CA LEU A 20 0.13 1.74 -13.89
C LEU A 20 1.60 2.01 -13.53
N LEU A 21 1.87 2.86 -12.55
CA LEU A 21 3.23 3.12 -12.06
C LEU A 21 3.81 1.90 -11.35
N SER A 22 3.01 1.16 -10.60
CA SER A 22 3.46 -0.10 -9.98
C SER A 22 3.82 -1.15 -11.03
N LEU A 23 3.01 -1.29 -12.08
CA LEU A 23 3.29 -2.23 -13.18
C LEU A 23 4.48 -1.80 -14.06
N ALA A 24 4.62 -0.50 -14.30
CA ALA A 24 5.65 0.08 -15.19
C ALA A 24 6.93 0.47 -14.44
N SER A 25 7.08 0.11 -13.17
CA SER A 25 8.18 0.56 -12.33
C SER A 25 9.55 0.18 -12.92
N PRO A 26 10.36 1.16 -13.36
CA PRO A 26 11.64 0.88 -14.03
C PRO A 26 12.65 0.31 -13.02
N GLY A 27 13.50 -0.62 -13.49
CA GLY A 27 14.44 -1.35 -12.64
C GLY A 27 15.42 -0.46 -11.86
N TRP A 28 15.79 0.73 -12.40
CA TRP A 28 16.67 1.69 -11.73
C TRP A 28 16.01 2.40 -10.52
N LEU A 29 14.68 2.33 -10.42
CA LEU A 29 13.91 2.88 -9.28
C LEU A 29 13.69 1.83 -8.18
N LYS A 30 14.11 0.59 -8.40
CA LYS A 30 13.99 -0.50 -7.42
C LYS A 30 15.22 -0.55 -6.55
N LEU A 31 15.03 -0.39 -5.25
CA LEU A 31 16.09 -0.59 -4.24
C LEU A 31 15.91 -1.99 -3.63
N SER A 32 16.93 -2.83 -3.72
CA SER A 32 16.86 -4.25 -3.27
C SER A 32 15.69 -5.03 -3.89
N GLY A 33 15.28 -4.69 -5.13
CA GLY A 33 14.15 -5.32 -5.81
C GLY A 33 12.77 -4.76 -5.43
N MET A 34 12.68 -3.89 -4.43
CA MET A 34 11.43 -3.25 -4.00
C MET A 34 11.21 -1.92 -4.71
N GLU A 35 9.99 -1.70 -5.14
CA GLU A 35 9.56 -0.44 -5.76
C GLU A 35 9.06 0.57 -4.71
N PRO A 36 9.03 1.87 -5.05
CA PRO A 36 8.44 2.89 -4.18
C PRO A 36 6.95 2.61 -3.92
N ALA A 37 6.47 2.98 -2.75
CA ALA A 37 5.04 2.89 -2.43
C ALA A 37 4.25 3.99 -3.19
N TRP A 38 3.97 3.74 -4.48
CA TRP A 38 3.28 4.69 -5.36
C TRP A 38 1.94 5.17 -4.81
N ALA A 39 1.21 4.28 -4.13
CA ALA A 39 -0.05 4.62 -3.48
C ALA A 39 0.14 5.70 -2.40
N VAL A 40 1.20 5.60 -1.59
CA VAL A 40 1.54 6.59 -0.56
C VAL A 40 1.94 7.91 -1.19
N LEU A 41 2.81 7.88 -2.22
CA LEU A 41 3.27 9.07 -2.93
C LEU A 41 2.15 9.85 -3.63
N TRP A 42 1.13 9.14 -4.11
CA TRP A 42 -0.04 9.75 -4.73
C TRP A 42 -1.06 10.24 -3.69
N LEU A 43 -1.34 9.42 -2.66
CA LEU A 43 -2.35 9.71 -1.65
C LEU A 43 -1.96 10.88 -0.74
N LEU A 44 -0.67 11.03 -0.42
CA LEU A 44 -0.17 12.07 0.48
C LEU A 44 -0.55 13.48 0.00
N PRO A 45 -0.14 13.94 -1.21
CA PRO A 45 -0.48 15.29 -1.68
C PRO A 45 -1.99 15.48 -1.86
N LEU A 46 -2.71 14.42 -2.26
CA LEU A 46 -4.15 14.48 -2.42
C LEU A 46 -4.86 14.67 -1.07
N SER A 47 -4.46 13.93 -0.03
CA SER A 47 -5.02 14.03 1.32
C SER A 47 -4.74 15.38 1.99
N LEU A 48 -3.66 16.05 1.57
CA LEU A 48 -3.32 17.38 2.06
C LEU A 48 -4.14 18.50 1.38
N LEU A 49 -4.64 18.27 0.17
CA LEU A 49 -5.41 19.26 -0.61
C LEU A 49 -6.91 19.06 -0.50
N GLU A 50 -7.37 17.82 -0.41
CA GLU A 50 -8.78 17.47 -0.36
C GLU A 50 -9.34 17.50 1.05
N ASP A 51 -10.67 17.70 1.11
CA ASP A 51 -11.42 17.50 2.35
C ASP A 51 -11.40 16.03 2.77
N ARG A 52 -11.66 15.77 4.06
CA ARG A 52 -11.70 14.38 4.58
C ARG A 52 -12.48 13.41 3.72
N PRO A 53 -13.75 13.70 3.32
CA PRO A 53 -14.52 12.76 2.51
C PRO A 53 -13.88 12.48 1.15
N GLY A 54 -13.28 13.50 0.50
CA GLY A 54 -12.57 13.35 -0.77
C GLY A 54 -11.31 12.50 -0.63
N ALA A 55 -10.52 12.74 0.42
CA ALA A 55 -9.32 11.95 0.71
C ALA A 55 -9.65 10.49 1.02
N LEU A 56 -10.72 10.24 1.81
CA LEU A 56 -11.17 8.89 2.11
C LEU A 56 -11.67 8.15 0.87
N PHE A 57 -12.45 8.83 0.02
CA PHE A 57 -12.93 8.26 -1.23
C PHE A 57 -11.76 7.87 -2.16
N ALA A 58 -10.75 8.75 -2.25
CA ALA A 58 -9.54 8.47 -3.03
C ALA A 58 -8.75 7.28 -2.48
N ALA A 59 -8.58 7.19 -1.15
CA ALA A 59 -7.92 6.06 -0.51
C ALA A 59 -8.66 4.74 -0.73
N LEU A 60 -9.99 4.79 -0.65
CA LEU A 60 -10.85 3.63 -0.86
C LEU A 60 -10.78 3.14 -2.30
N THR A 61 -10.86 4.05 -3.28
CA THR A 61 -10.71 3.70 -4.69
C THR A 61 -9.32 3.17 -5.02
N ALA A 62 -8.25 3.79 -4.50
CA ALA A 62 -6.88 3.32 -4.70
C ALA A 62 -6.67 1.94 -4.06
N GLY A 63 -7.15 1.73 -2.82
CA GLY A 63 -7.05 0.46 -2.13
C GLY A 63 -7.76 -0.66 -2.86
N LEU A 64 -9.03 -0.46 -3.25
CA LEU A 64 -9.79 -1.44 -4.01
C LEU A 64 -9.13 -1.78 -5.36
N LEU A 65 -8.60 -0.78 -6.05
CA LEU A 65 -7.95 -0.98 -7.34
C LEU A 65 -6.66 -1.79 -7.20
N LEU A 66 -5.86 -1.50 -6.18
CA LEU A 66 -4.63 -2.25 -5.90
C LEU A 66 -4.92 -3.67 -5.41
N ASP A 67 -5.91 -3.85 -4.54
CA ASP A 67 -6.33 -5.16 -4.06
C ASP A 67 -6.91 -6.02 -5.20
N ALA A 68 -7.61 -5.41 -6.18
CA ALA A 68 -8.08 -6.11 -7.36
C ALA A 68 -6.94 -6.60 -8.28
N LEU A 69 -5.81 -5.87 -8.31
CA LEU A 69 -4.62 -6.26 -9.08
C LEU A 69 -3.76 -7.31 -8.38
N HIS A 70 -3.81 -7.35 -7.06
CA HIS A 70 -3.06 -8.31 -6.24
C HIS A 70 -4.04 -9.14 -5.40
N PRO A 71 -4.78 -10.07 -6.03
CA PRO A 71 -5.74 -10.90 -5.30
C PRO A 71 -5.00 -11.77 -4.29
N GLY A 72 -5.08 -11.39 -3.02
CA GLY A 72 -4.43 -12.06 -1.91
C GLY A 72 -5.25 -11.92 -0.63
N PRO A 73 -4.90 -12.66 0.41
CA PRO A 73 -5.60 -12.58 1.68
C PRO A 73 -5.31 -11.28 2.45
N ILE A 74 -4.33 -10.49 2.00
CA ILE A 74 -3.87 -9.24 2.63
C ILE A 74 -4.36 -8.07 1.79
N SER A 75 -4.99 -7.08 2.44
CA SER A 75 -5.56 -5.91 1.78
C SER A 75 -4.78 -4.64 2.12
N LEU A 76 -4.50 -3.82 1.12
CA LEU A 76 -3.91 -2.48 1.27
C LEU A 76 -4.92 -1.43 1.74
N LEU A 77 -6.21 -1.71 1.56
CA LEU A 77 -7.31 -0.79 1.79
C LEU A 77 -7.34 -0.21 3.22
N PRO A 78 -7.28 -1.00 4.32
CA PRO A 78 -7.36 -0.43 5.67
C PRO A 78 -6.17 0.48 6.01
N GLY A 79 -4.97 0.15 5.49
CA GLY A 79 -3.78 0.98 5.64
C GLY A 79 -3.93 2.34 4.94
N LEU A 80 -4.38 2.35 3.69
CA LEU A 80 -4.57 3.58 2.90
C LEU A 80 -5.68 4.47 3.46
N VAL A 81 -6.81 3.88 3.88
CA VAL A 81 -7.93 4.63 4.47
C VAL A 81 -7.53 5.29 5.79
N SER A 82 -6.80 4.59 6.65
CA SER A 82 -6.29 5.14 7.91
C SER A 82 -5.29 6.29 7.68
N LEU A 83 -4.41 6.18 6.68
CA LEU A 83 -3.49 7.24 6.27
C LEU A 83 -4.22 8.48 5.75
N ALA A 84 -5.21 8.30 4.87
CA ALA A 84 -6.02 9.40 4.35
C ALA A 84 -6.74 10.15 5.47
N TRP A 85 -7.29 9.42 6.43
CA TRP A 85 -7.91 9.99 7.63
C TRP A 85 -6.92 10.84 8.43
N TRP A 86 -5.75 10.30 8.70
CA TRP A 86 -4.71 10.96 9.49
C TRP A 86 -4.18 12.22 8.79
N TRP A 87 -3.78 12.12 7.51
CA TRP A 87 -3.20 13.23 6.76
C TRP A 87 -4.20 14.35 6.49
N SER A 88 -5.46 14.03 6.17
CA SER A 88 -6.51 15.04 6.02
C SER A 88 -6.81 15.77 7.32
N GLY A 89 -6.63 15.12 8.47
CA GLY A 89 -6.69 15.73 9.79
C GLY A 89 -5.51 16.69 10.06
N LEU A 90 -4.31 16.33 9.59
CA LEU A 90 -3.11 17.14 9.72
C LEU A 90 -3.17 18.39 8.83
N ALA A 91 -3.66 18.25 7.61
CA ALA A 91 -3.81 19.34 6.64
C ALA A 91 -4.68 20.50 7.17
N ARG A 92 -5.64 20.20 8.02
CA ARG A 92 -6.51 21.21 8.66
C ARG A 92 -5.78 22.07 9.69
N ARG A 93 -4.68 21.57 10.26
CA ARG A 93 -3.91 22.27 11.31
C ARG A 93 -2.80 23.12 10.71
N SER A 94 -2.08 22.61 9.75
CA SER A 94 -0.99 23.33 9.06
C SER A 94 -0.59 22.59 7.80
N LEU A 95 -0.61 23.27 6.65
CA LEU A 95 -0.04 22.72 5.42
C LEU A 95 1.49 22.67 5.56
N PRO A 96 2.12 21.52 5.37
CA PRO A 96 3.57 21.40 5.42
C PRO A 96 4.18 22.19 4.24
N ARG A 97 4.95 23.25 4.57
CA ARG A 97 5.64 24.08 3.56
C ARG A 97 7.03 23.54 3.22
N ASN A 98 7.60 22.73 4.10
CA ASN A 98 8.95 22.19 3.93
C ASN A 98 8.91 20.82 3.23
N SER A 99 9.76 20.67 2.22
CA SER A 99 9.93 19.41 1.50
C SER A 99 10.37 18.24 2.40
N LEU A 100 11.16 18.54 3.44
CA LEU A 100 11.58 17.56 4.45
C LEU A 100 10.39 16.96 5.22
N ILE A 101 9.39 17.79 5.55
CA ILE A 101 8.18 17.31 6.24
C ILE A 101 7.39 16.35 5.34
N LEU A 102 7.32 16.62 4.03
CA LEU A 102 6.68 15.71 3.07
C LEU A 102 7.42 14.36 3.01
N GLY A 103 8.75 14.37 3.01
CA GLY A 103 9.56 13.15 3.08
C GLY A 103 9.30 12.37 4.37
N LEU A 104 9.26 13.05 5.52
CA LEU A 104 8.96 12.44 6.80
C LEU A 104 7.54 11.86 6.87
N LEU A 105 6.55 12.57 6.33
CA LEU A 105 5.17 12.08 6.26
C LEU A 105 5.05 10.85 5.36
N ALA A 106 5.77 10.83 4.24
CA ALA A 106 5.81 9.67 3.37
C ALA A 106 6.50 8.48 4.03
N LEU A 107 7.60 8.71 4.74
CA LEU A 107 8.30 7.68 5.50
C LEU A 107 7.37 7.07 6.57
N LEU A 108 6.75 7.90 7.38
CA LEU A 108 5.79 7.45 8.41
C LEU A 108 4.59 6.75 7.79
N GLY A 109 4.10 7.24 6.65
CA GLY A 109 2.98 6.64 5.93
C GLY A 109 3.31 5.27 5.37
N THR A 110 4.49 5.10 4.77
CA THR A 110 4.93 3.80 4.26
C THR A 110 5.16 2.81 5.40
N ALA A 111 5.85 3.24 6.46
CA ALA A 111 6.07 2.42 7.64
C ALA A 111 4.74 1.97 8.29
N TRP A 112 3.73 2.85 8.33
CA TRP A 112 2.40 2.51 8.80
C TRP A 112 1.70 1.49 7.89
N LEU A 113 1.81 1.67 6.56
CA LEU A 113 1.27 0.72 5.60
C LEU A 113 1.89 -0.67 5.78
N ASP A 114 3.22 -0.72 5.85
CA ASP A 114 3.97 -1.96 6.07
C ASP A 114 3.58 -2.63 7.41
N LEU A 115 3.43 -1.84 8.46
CA LEU A 115 2.96 -2.33 9.77
C LEU A 115 1.55 -2.92 9.68
N THR A 116 0.62 -2.28 8.96
CA THR A 116 -0.74 -2.80 8.78
C THR A 116 -0.76 -4.11 8.00
N LEU A 117 0.12 -4.26 7.01
CA LEU A 117 0.28 -5.50 6.24
C LEU A 117 0.85 -6.63 7.10
N LEU A 118 1.90 -6.33 7.88
CA LEU A 118 2.49 -7.28 8.83
C LEU A 118 1.47 -7.74 9.87
N LEU A 119 0.68 -6.81 10.41
CA LEU A 119 -0.36 -7.13 11.39
C LEU A 119 -1.44 -8.04 10.79
N GLN A 120 -1.90 -7.75 9.57
CA GLN A 120 -2.87 -8.60 8.87
C GLN A 120 -2.30 -10.00 8.64
N TRP A 121 -1.03 -10.08 8.20
CA TRP A 121 -0.35 -11.36 8.00
C TRP A 121 -0.23 -12.15 9.32
N MET A 122 0.15 -11.50 10.44
CA MET A 122 0.19 -12.14 11.76
C MET A 122 -1.18 -12.67 12.18
N LEU A 123 -2.23 -11.87 12.00
CA LEU A 123 -3.59 -12.28 12.34
C LEU A 123 -4.05 -13.50 11.53
N GLN A 124 -3.68 -13.53 10.24
CA GLN A 124 -4.03 -14.66 9.38
C GLN A 124 -3.23 -15.92 9.74
N SER A 125 -1.93 -15.79 10.03
CA SER A 125 -1.11 -16.92 10.46
C SER A 125 -1.58 -17.51 11.80
N TRP A 126 -2.11 -16.68 12.69
CA TRP A 126 -2.74 -17.13 13.93
C TRP A 126 -4.01 -17.95 13.66
N ARG A 127 -4.91 -17.41 12.84
CA ARG A 127 -6.16 -18.11 12.47
C ARG A 127 -5.89 -19.42 11.72
N ALA A 128 -4.88 -19.43 10.85
CA ALA A 128 -4.49 -20.65 10.16
C ALA A 128 -3.90 -21.70 11.11
N GLY A 129 -3.12 -21.29 12.12
CA GLY A 129 -2.56 -22.18 13.14
C GLY A 129 -3.63 -22.84 14.04
N GLU A 130 -4.77 -22.18 14.24
CA GLU A 130 -5.90 -22.75 14.99
C GLU A 130 -6.77 -23.70 14.15
N ALA A 131 -6.77 -23.54 12.81
CA ALA A 131 -7.63 -24.32 11.92
C ALA A 131 -6.99 -25.60 11.37
N THR A 132 -5.67 -25.75 11.49
CA THR A 132 -4.93 -26.79 10.76
C THR A 132 -4.95 -28.21 11.33
N PRO A 133 -5.12 -28.51 12.64
CA PRO A 133 -5.08 -29.91 13.07
C PRO A 133 -6.28 -30.74 12.61
N THR A 134 -7.46 -30.15 12.55
CA THR A 134 -8.69 -30.91 12.24
C THR A 134 -9.01 -31.07 10.77
N LEU A 135 -8.68 -30.05 9.93
CA LEU A 135 -8.95 -30.10 8.49
C LEU A 135 -7.89 -30.90 7.72
N ALA A 136 -6.62 -30.78 8.10
CA ALA A 136 -5.55 -31.55 7.49
C ALA A 136 -5.67 -33.05 7.77
N GLU A 137 -6.05 -33.45 9.00
CA GLU A 137 -6.34 -34.82 9.35
C GLU A 137 -7.60 -35.35 8.64
N GLY A 138 -8.64 -34.54 8.52
CA GLY A 138 -9.87 -34.89 7.80
C GLY A 138 -9.65 -35.04 6.28
N MET A 139 -8.85 -34.19 5.66
CA MET A 139 -8.52 -34.27 4.24
C MET A 139 -7.49 -35.36 3.92
N ALA A 140 -6.51 -35.61 4.79
CA ALA A 140 -5.54 -36.67 4.64
C ALA A 140 -6.18 -38.08 4.74
N SER A 141 -7.27 -38.18 5.54
CA SER A 141 -8.02 -39.44 5.64
C SER A 141 -9.01 -39.66 4.49
N SER A 142 -9.44 -38.62 3.79
CA SER A 142 -10.51 -38.69 2.79
C SER A 142 -10.06 -38.79 1.33
N SER A 143 -8.79 -38.51 1.01
CA SER A 143 -8.33 -38.58 -0.38
C SER A 143 -7.18 -39.56 -0.57
N PRO A 144 -7.43 -40.71 -1.22
CA PRO A 144 -6.40 -41.70 -1.53
C PRO A 144 -5.28 -41.18 -2.45
N LEU A 145 -5.54 -40.11 -3.20
CA LEU A 145 -4.58 -39.46 -4.10
C LEU A 145 -3.48 -38.71 -3.35
N LEU A 146 -3.77 -38.09 -2.19
CA LEU A 146 -2.77 -37.44 -1.34
C LEU A 146 -1.87 -38.44 -0.59
N ARG A 147 -2.32 -39.67 -0.39
CA ARG A 147 -1.51 -40.76 0.16
C ARG A 147 -0.48 -41.29 -0.82
N GLN A 148 -0.74 -41.17 -2.14
CA GLN A 148 0.19 -41.58 -3.19
C GLN A 148 1.16 -40.49 -3.62
N ALA A 149 0.86 -39.22 -3.33
CA ALA A 149 1.78 -38.13 -3.48
C ALA A 149 2.82 -38.21 -2.35
N GLY A 150 3.97 -38.82 -2.67
CA GLY A 150 5.05 -39.08 -1.72
C GLY A 150 5.56 -37.87 -0.93
N PRO A 151 6.70 -37.96 -0.24
CA PRO A 151 7.24 -36.88 0.61
C PRO A 151 7.38 -35.53 -0.11
N GLU A 152 7.37 -35.53 -1.45
CA GLU A 152 7.38 -34.30 -2.25
C GLU A 152 6.10 -33.43 -2.09
N ALA A 153 4.93 -34.04 -1.85
CA ALA A 153 3.71 -33.32 -1.60
C ALA A 153 3.70 -32.63 -0.22
N ALA A 154 4.39 -33.20 0.75
CA ALA A 154 4.61 -32.61 2.05
C ALA A 154 5.49 -31.35 1.96
N LEU A 155 6.49 -31.35 1.07
CA LEU A 155 7.36 -30.20 0.79
C LEU A 155 6.60 -29.03 0.12
N LEU A 156 5.56 -29.35 -0.67
CA LEU A 156 4.69 -28.34 -1.30
C LEU A 156 3.61 -27.81 -0.34
N ALA A 157 3.31 -28.54 0.74
CA ALA A 157 2.35 -28.14 1.77
C ALA A 157 2.99 -27.35 2.93
N GLU A 158 4.31 -27.36 3.06
CA GLU A 158 4.98 -26.50 4.03
C GLU A 158 4.82 -25.02 3.64
N PRO A 159 4.44 -24.15 4.58
CA PRO A 159 4.43 -22.73 4.30
C PRO A 159 5.85 -22.30 3.92
N LEU A 160 6.04 -21.89 2.67
CA LEU A 160 7.31 -21.49 2.03
C LEU A 160 8.12 -20.45 2.81
N TRP A 161 7.58 -19.89 3.88
CA TRP A 161 8.17 -18.81 4.65
C TRP A 161 8.18 -19.15 6.15
N HIS A 162 9.34 -19.46 6.68
CA HIS A 162 9.54 -19.54 8.12
C HIS A 162 9.57 -18.13 8.70
N ARG A 163 9.06 -17.95 9.94
CA ARG A 163 9.04 -16.65 10.62
C ARG A 163 10.42 -15.97 10.67
N HIS A 164 11.47 -16.79 10.72
CA HIS A 164 12.86 -16.35 10.72
C HIS A 164 13.28 -15.74 9.37
N ASP A 165 12.85 -16.31 8.26
CA ASP A 165 13.16 -15.85 6.91
C ASP A 165 12.46 -14.52 6.61
N LEU A 166 11.24 -14.32 7.14
CA LEU A 166 10.52 -13.07 7.07
C LEU A 166 11.25 -11.93 7.79
N LEU A 167 11.81 -12.18 8.96
CA LEU A 167 12.57 -11.17 9.70
C LEU A 167 13.90 -10.84 9.02
N LEU A 168 14.60 -11.85 8.50
CA LEU A 168 15.90 -11.64 7.88
C LEU A 168 15.82 -11.00 6.48
N THR A 169 14.80 -11.35 5.70
CA THR A 169 14.67 -10.89 4.31
C THR A 169 13.59 -9.83 4.15
N GLY A 170 12.48 -9.95 4.87
CA GLY A 170 11.34 -9.04 4.75
C GLY A 170 11.62 -7.65 5.34
N VAL A 171 12.23 -7.58 6.53
CA VAL A 171 12.52 -6.28 7.19
C VAL A 171 13.45 -5.40 6.35
N PRO A 172 14.59 -5.86 5.80
CA PRO A 172 15.42 -5.04 4.92
C PRO A 172 14.69 -4.59 3.66
N MET A 173 13.82 -5.41 3.09
CA MET A 173 13.00 -5.04 1.92
C MET A 173 12.03 -3.92 2.24
N LEU A 174 11.30 -4.01 3.36
CA LEU A 174 10.38 -2.97 3.81
C LEU A 174 11.12 -1.66 4.13
N LEU A 175 12.29 -1.74 4.76
CA LEU A 175 13.15 -0.56 5.00
C LEU A 175 13.64 0.07 3.69
N ALA A 176 13.98 -0.73 2.68
CA ALA A 176 14.37 -0.23 1.37
C ALA A 176 13.20 0.49 0.68
N GLN A 177 11.98 -0.06 0.76
CA GLN A 177 10.78 0.56 0.21
C GLN A 177 10.46 1.88 0.92
N THR A 178 10.48 1.91 2.26
CA THR A 178 10.25 3.14 3.03
C THR A 178 11.28 4.22 2.72
N LEU A 179 12.56 3.84 2.60
CA LEU A 179 13.63 4.78 2.30
C LEU A 179 13.49 5.40 0.91
N ILE A 180 13.28 4.59 -0.13
CA ILE A 180 13.12 5.10 -1.50
C ILE A 180 11.87 5.97 -1.64
N THR A 181 10.77 5.59 -0.97
CA THR A 181 9.53 6.38 -0.95
C THR A 181 9.76 7.74 -0.27
N ALA A 182 10.46 7.77 0.86
CA ALA A 182 10.77 8.99 1.58
C ALA A 182 11.70 9.94 0.79
N LEU A 183 12.65 9.39 0.03
CA LEU A 183 13.53 10.17 -0.85
C LEU A 183 12.81 10.77 -2.05
N LEU A 184 11.85 10.04 -2.62
CA LEU A 184 11.08 10.50 -3.78
C LEU A 184 9.96 11.47 -3.39
N ALA A 185 9.41 11.35 -2.19
CA ALA A 185 8.27 12.14 -1.73
C ALA A 185 8.48 13.66 -1.80
N PRO A 186 9.63 14.25 -1.37
CA PRO A 186 9.84 15.69 -1.47
C PRO A 186 9.72 16.22 -2.88
N VAL A 187 10.24 15.48 -3.86
CA VAL A 187 10.22 15.89 -5.27
C VAL A 187 8.84 15.67 -5.87
N LEU A 188 8.33 14.44 -5.82
CA LEU A 188 7.06 14.08 -6.45
C LEU A 188 5.86 14.79 -5.82
N CYS A 189 5.79 14.82 -4.48
CA CYS A 189 4.68 15.50 -3.80
C CYS A 189 4.71 17.01 -4.03
N SER A 190 5.88 17.64 -4.03
CA SER A 190 5.97 19.07 -4.31
C SER A 190 5.59 19.42 -5.76
N LEU A 191 6.00 18.60 -6.74
CA LEU A 191 5.59 18.75 -8.13
C LEU A 191 4.08 18.57 -8.33
N LEU A 192 3.49 17.55 -7.71
CA LEU A 192 2.04 17.31 -7.76
C LEU A 192 1.27 18.45 -7.11
N LEU A 193 1.71 18.91 -5.92
CA LEU A 193 1.09 20.03 -5.24
C LEU A 193 1.16 21.34 -6.05
N LEU A 194 2.32 21.63 -6.67
CA LEU A 194 2.49 22.78 -7.53
C LEU A 194 1.60 22.70 -8.77
N ARG A 195 1.55 21.54 -9.42
CA ARG A 195 0.72 21.32 -10.61
C ARG A 195 -0.77 21.47 -10.28
N TRP A 196 -1.22 20.88 -9.20
CA TRP A 196 -2.63 20.96 -8.81
C TRP A 196 -3.04 22.38 -8.36
N ARG A 197 -2.16 23.10 -7.65
CA ARG A 197 -2.39 24.52 -7.29
C ARG A 197 -2.49 25.40 -8.53
N ARG A 198 -1.58 25.27 -9.50
CA ARG A 198 -1.65 26.02 -10.77
C ARG A 198 -2.94 25.75 -11.53
N VAL A 199 -3.40 24.51 -11.58
CA VAL A 199 -4.68 24.17 -12.22
C VAL A 199 -5.86 24.80 -11.48
N ALA A 200 -5.80 24.91 -10.16
CA ALA A 200 -6.83 25.60 -9.36
C ALA A 200 -6.81 27.11 -9.59
N GLU A 201 -5.62 27.75 -9.65
CA GLU A 201 -5.46 29.20 -9.87
C GLU A 201 -5.85 29.66 -11.29
N LEU A 202 -5.55 28.87 -12.33
CA LEU A 202 -5.90 29.20 -13.73
C LEU A 202 -7.40 29.15 -14.03
N ARG A 203 -8.21 28.69 -13.08
CA ARG A 203 -9.65 28.50 -13.26
C ARG A 203 -10.52 29.32 -12.28
N GLY A 204 -9.92 30.08 -11.38
CA GLY A 204 -10.59 31.05 -10.49
C GLY A 204 -10.54 32.45 -11.05
#